data_6f0f2ae6416b33dbbed7b30964215630
#
_entry.id   6f0f2ae6416b33dbbed7b30964215630
#
_cell.length_a   1.000
_cell.length_b   1.000
_cell.length_c   1.000
_cell.angle_alpha   90.00
_cell.angle_beta   90.00
_cell.angle_gamma   90.00
#
_symmetry.space_group_name_H-M   'P 1'
#
loop_
_entity.id
_entity.type
_entity.pdbx_description
1 polymer ?
#
loop_
_entity_poly.entity_id
_entity_poly.type
_entity_poly.pdbx_seq_one_letter_code
_entity_poly.pdbx_strand_id
1 'polypeptide(L)'
;DEYIAAMRALWAGPHAEFHGEFVDFEPATCSPRPVNGSIPVLVGGDTDAAIQRAVRLADGYFPGEGDAERLGALLGRLRKAAEQADRDPDSIEINAMFGIQMADPAAGVEQMAALGVGRIMVPAFFFAGPGGLDRLSEFAEKVMPLTSG
;
A
#
# COMPACT_ATOMS: atom_id res chain seq x y z
N ASP A 1 7.43 -8.34 12.06
CA ASP A 1 6.33 -9.29 11.87
C ASP A 1 5.40 -9.30 13.09
N GLU A 2 5.94 -9.38 14.28
CA GLU A 2 5.19 -9.49 15.54
C GLU A 2 4.31 -8.28 15.85
N TYR A 3 4.78 -7.05 15.55
CA TYR A 3 3.96 -5.84 15.68
C TYR A 3 2.67 -5.90 14.84
N ILE A 4 2.73 -6.47 13.64
CA ILE A 4 1.53 -6.64 12.79
C ILE A 4 0.56 -7.61 13.43
N ALA A 5 1.05 -8.71 13.98
CA ALA A 5 0.22 -9.69 14.68
C ALA A 5 -0.42 -9.09 15.94
N ALA A 6 0.35 -8.35 16.73
CA ALA A 6 -0.13 -7.65 17.91
C ALA A 6 -1.21 -6.59 17.61
N MET A 7 -1.00 -5.79 16.56
CA MET A 7 -2.02 -4.84 16.09
C MET A 7 -3.31 -5.54 15.67
N ARG A 8 -3.20 -6.63 14.91
CA ARG A 8 -4.38 -7.40 14.49
C ARG A 8 -5.12 -8.02 15.67
N ALA A 9 -4.40 -8.51 16.67
CA ALA A 9 -5.00 -9.00 17.92
C ALA A 9 -5.79 -7.89 18.63
N LEU A 10 -5.22 -6.68 18.75
CA LEU A 10 -5.91 -5.52 19.35
C LEU A 10 -7.17 -5.09 18.61
N TRP A 11 -7.20 -5.25 17.30
CA TRP A 11 -8.36 -4.86 16.46
C TRP A 11 -9.48 -5.91 16.50
N ALA A 12 -9.13 -7.18 16.67
CA ALA A 12 -10.06 -8.31 16.57
C ALA A 12 -11.13 -8.31 17.65
N GLY A 13 -10.83 -7.85 18.87
CA GLY A 13 -11.79 -7.92 19.96
C GLY A 13 -11.49 -7.00 21.14
N PRO A 14 -12.43 -6.89 22.09
CA PRO A 14 -12.17 -6.30 23.40
C PRO A 14 -11.30 -7.27 24.23
N HIS A 15 -10.51 -6.70 25.14
CA HIS A 15 -9.65 -7.47 26.03
C HIS A 15 -8.67 -8.39 25.30
N ALA A 16 -8.07 -7.85 24.21
CA ALA A 16 -7.03 -8.55 23.49
C ALA A 16 -5.75 -8.67 24.34
N GLU A 17 -5.11 -9.80 24.26
CA GLU A 17 -3.80 -10.06 24.86
C GLU A 17 -2.83 -10.54 23.79
N PHE A 18 -1.55 -10.32 23.98
CA PHE A 18 -0.52 -10.77 23.07
C PHE A 18 0.79 -11.02 23.82
N HIS A 19 1.36 -12.21 23.63
CA HIS A 19 2.57 -12.65 24.31
C HIS A 19 3.60 -13.13 23.28
N GLY A 20 4.48 -12.22 22.87
CA GLY A 20 5.54 -12.45 21.89
C GLY A 20 6.94 -12.22 22.46
N GLU A 21 7.92 -12.24 21.58
CA GLU A 21 9.32 -11.97 21.95
C GLU A 21 9.58 -10.47 22.15
N PHE A 22 8.99 -9.62 21.28
CA PHE A 22 9.22 -8.17 21.22
C PHE A 22 7.99 -7.36 21.65
N VAL A 23 6.83 -7.97 21.65
CA VAL A 23 5.56 -7.32 22.05
C VAL A 23 4.87 -8.23 23.07
N ASP A 24 4.60 -7.68 24.21
CA ASP A 24 3.89 -8.36 25.28
C ASP A 24 2.92 -7.39 25.95
N PHE A 25 1.65 -7.75 26.05
CA PHE A 25 0.66 -6.97 26.80
C PHE A 25 -0.46 -7.81 27.35
N GLU A 26 -0.84 -7.46 28.59
CA GLU A 26 -2.02 -7.97 29.28
C GLU A 26 -3.30 -7.49 28.58
N PRO A 27 -4.47 -8.05 28.95
CA PRO A 27 -5.72 -7.71 28.28
C PRO A 27 -5.95 -6.20 28.14
N ALA A 28 -5.93 -5.72 26.89
CA ALA A 28 -6.07 -4.32 26.52
C ALA A 28 -7.22 -4.13 25.52
N THR A 29 -7.76 -2.92 25.48
CA THR A 29 -8.85 -2.57 24.57
C THR A 29 -8.41 -1.43 23.65
N CYS A 30 -8.49 -1.65 22.35
CA CYS A 30 -8.36 -0.59 21.35
C CYS A 30 -9.68 0.17 21.23
N SER A 31 -9.65 1.50 21.45
CA SER A 31 -10.87 2.34 21.33
C SER A 31 -10.54 3.66 20.61
N PRO A 32 -11.24 4.01 19.52
CA PRO A 32 -12.26 3.20 18.86
C PRO A 32 -11.67 1.99 18.13
N ARG A 33 -12.43 0.92 18.05
CA ARG A 33 -12.06 -0.25 17.24
C ARG A 33 -12.34 -0.01 15.77
N PRO A 34 -11.59 -0.65 14.86
CA PRO A 34 -11.92 -0.65 13.43
C PRO A 34 -13.33 -1.18 13.20
N VAL A 35 -14.09 -0.53 12.30
CA VAL A 35 -15.49 -0.88 12.02
C VAL A 35 -15.66 -2.35 11.64
N ASN A 36 -14.74 -2.89 10.83
CA ASN A 36 -14.76 -4.28 10.38
C ASN A 36 -13.83 -5.21 11.19
N GLY A 37 -13.39 -4.77 12.38
CA GLY A 37 -12.47 -5.55 13.23
C GLY A 37 -11.04 -5.65 12.67
N SER A 38 -10.72 -4.96 11.58
CA SER A 38 -9.41 -4.97 10.94
C SER A 38 -9.16 -3.66 10.18
N ILE A 39 -7.87 -3.33 10.03
CA ILE A 39 -7.39 -2.26 9.15
C ILE A 39 -6.42 -2.90 8.16
N PRO A 40 -6.54 -2.63 6.84
CA PRO A 40 -5.58 -3.13 5.87
C PRO A 40 -4.16 -2.66 6.19
N VAL A 41 -3.22 -3.60 6.21
CA VAL A 41 -1.80 -3.34 6.50
C VAL A 41 -1.01 -3.39 5.21
N LEU A 42 -0.35 -2.28 4.88
CA LEU A 42 0.57 -2.18 3.76
C LEU A 42 2.01 -2.34 4.26
N VAL A 43 2.77 -3.20 3.61
CA VAL A 43 4.21 -3.34 3.89
C VAL A 43 5.02 -2.61 2.82
N GLY A 44 5.94 -1.76 3.27
CA GLY A 44 6.84 -1.00 2.42
C GLY A 44 8.22 -1.61 2.28
N GLY A 45 8.98 -1.10 1.29
CA GLY A 45 10.38 -1.43 1.04
C GLY A 45 10.60 -2.28 -0.22
N ASP A 46 11.83 -2.26 -0.72
CA ASP A 46 12.27 -2.85 -2.00
C ASP A 46 13.17 -4.08 -1.84
N THR A 47 13.44 -4.48 -0.60
CA THR A 47 14.27 -5.64 -0.27
C THR A 47 13.51 -6.97 -0.33
N ASP A 48 14.21 -8.08 -0.51
CA ASP A 48 13.60 -9.42 -0.46
C ASP A 48 12.89 -9.67 0.89
N ALA A 49 13.45 -9.19 1.98
CA ALA A 49 12.83 -9.31 3.31
C ALA A 49 11.49 -8.56 3.40
N ALA A 50 11.38 -7.37 2.78
CA ALA A 50 10.15 -6.61 2.71
C ALA A 50 9.10 -7.32 1.83
N ILE A 51 9.52 -7.85 0.69
CA ILE A 51 8.67 -8.64 -0.21
C ILE A 51 8.13 -9.89 0.50
N GLN A 52 9.01 -10.65 1.16
CA GLN A 52 8.60 -11.83 1.92
C GLN A 52 7.63 -11.49 3.06
N ARG A 53 7.84 -10.35 3.73
CA ARG A 53 6.92 -9.87 4.78
C ARG A 53 5.57 -9.48 4.17
N ALA A 54 5.56 -8.77 3.04
CA ALA A 54 4.33 -8.41 2.34
C ALA A 54 3.53 -9.67 1.96
N VAL A 55 4.20 -10.66 1.38
CA VAL A 55 3.57 -11.93 1.01
C VAL A 55 2.99 -12.68 2.19
N ARG A 56 3.66 -12.69 3.34
CA ARG A 56 3.18 -13.46 4.50
C ARG A 56 2.12 -12.75 5.34
N LEU A 57 2.20 -11.43 5.45
CA LEU A 57 1.49 -10.70 6.51
C LEU A 57 0.63 -9.53 6.04
N ALA A 58 0.88 -8.98 4.84
CA ALA A 58 0.25 -7.74 4.44
C ALA A 58 -1.02 -7.94 3.61
N ASP A 59 -1.90 -6.97 3.65
CA ASP A 59 -3.05 -6.84 2.74
C ASP A 59 -2.64 -6.12 1.45
N GLY A 60 -1.53 -5.35 1.49
CA GLY A 60 -0.98 -4.71 0.32
C GLY A 60 0.52 -4.44 0.41
N TYR A 61 1.09 -4.01 -0.70
CA TYR A 61 2.52 -3.72 -0.85
C TYR A 61 2.73 -2.30 -1.39
N PHE A 62 3.61 -1.56 -0.75
CA PHE A 62 4.00 -0.19 -1.14
C PHE A 62 5.52 -0.05 -1.14
N PRO A 63 6.22 -0.33 -2.24
CA PRO A 63 7.68 -0.26 -2.30
C PRO A 63 8.25 1.17 -2.19
N GLY A 64 7.42 2.21 -2.35
CA GLY A 64 7.89 3.60 -2.42
C GLY A 64 8.51 3.97 -3.77
N GLU A 65 8.49 3.07 -4.72
CA GLU A 65 9.02 3.27 -6.07
C GLU A 65 7.95 3.90 -6.99
N GLY A 66 8.35 4.81 -7.84
CA GLY A 66 7.50 5.46 -8.82
C GLY A 66 7.99 5.31 -10.26
N ASP A 67 9.22 4.84 -10.48
CA ASP A 67 9.69 4.48 -11.81
C ASP A 67 9.05 3.17 -12.25
N ALA A 68 8.42 3.17 -13.43
CA ALA A 68 7.62 2.05 -13.89
C ALA A 68 8.44 0.78 -14.19
N GLU A 69 9.67 0.91 -14.68
CA GLU A 69 10.53 -0.22 -14.97
C GLU A 69 10.98 -0.90 -13.66
N ARG A 70 11.44 -0.10 -12.70
CA ARG A 70 11.86 -0.59 -11.38
C ARG A 70 10.68 -1.18 -10.61
N LEU A 71 9.53 -0.52 -10.66
CA LEU A 71 8.31 -1.01 -10.05
C LEU A 71 7.92 -2.36 -10.66
N GLY A 72 7.92 -2.49 -11.99
CA GLY A 72 7.65 -3.75 -12.68
C GLY A 72 8.57 -4.88 -12.25
N ALA A 73 9.87 -4.60 -12.08
CA ALA A 73 10.83 -5.58 -11.56
C ALA A 73 10.52 -6.03 -10.12
N LEU A 74 10.15 -5.09 -9.25
CA LEU A 74 9.75 -5.38 -7.86
C LEU A 74 8.46 -6.21 -7.82
N LEU A 75 7.46 -5.88 -8.63
CA LEU A 75 6.21 -6.62 -8.71
C LEU A 75 6.40 -8.03 -9.28
N GLY A 76 7.33 -8.21 -10.22
CA GLY A 76 7.73 -9.54 -10.68
C GLY A 76 8.32 -10.40 -9.57
N ARG A 77 9.16 -9.83 -8.70
CA ARG A 77 9.69 -10.50 -7.50
C ARG A 77 8.59 -10.83 -6.49
N LEU A 78 7.66 -9.91 -6.27
CA LEU A 78 6.52 -10.11 -5.36
C LEU A 78 5.63 -11.28 -5.84
N ARG A 79 5.26 -11.30 -7.11
CA ARG A 79 4.46 -12.39 -7.70
C ARG A 79 5.13 -13.74 -7.53
N LYS A 80 6.41 -13.82 -7.88
CA LYS A 80 7.17 -15.06 -7.70
C LYS A 80 7.22 -15.51 -6.23
N ALA A 81 7.40 -14.60 -5.30
CA ALA A 81 7.42 -14.92 -3.88
C ALA A 81 6.04 -15.36 -3.37
N ALA A 82 4.95 -14.76 -3.87
CA ALA A 82 3.58 -15.13 -3.53
C ALA A 82 3.25 -16.54 -4.04
N GLU A 83 3.59 -16.85 -5.30
CA GLU A 83 3.44 -18.18 -5.89
C GLU A 83 4.20 -19.26 -5.10
N GLN A 84 5.44 -18.97 -4.68
CA GLN A 84 6.24 -19.85 -3.84
C GLN A 84 5.65 -20.10 -2.44
N ALA A 85 4.86 -19.15 -1.94
CA ALA A 85 4.17 -19.23 -0.66
C ALA A 85 2.72 -19.74 -0.78
N ASP A 86 2.30 -20.21 -1.95
CA ASP A 86 0.94 -20.65 -2.24
C ASP A 86 -0.11 -19.56 -1.93
N ARG A 87 0.27 -18.29 -2.15
CA ARG A 87 -0.60 -17.13 -2.00
C ARG A 87 -0.93 -16.55 -3.38
N ASP A 88 -2.21 -16.26 -3.61
CA ASP A 88 -2.65 -15.52 -4.78
C ASP A 88 -2.01 -14.13 -4.83
N PRO A 89 -1.16 -13.81 -5.83
CA PRO A 89 -0.54 -12.50 -5.97
C PRO A 89 -1.56 -11.36 -6.08
N ASP A 90 -2.72 -11.61 -6.70
CA ASP A 90 -3.76 -10.60 -6.92
C ASP A 90 -4.55 -10.29 -5.64
N SER A 91 -4.35 -11.08 -4.56
CA SER A 91 -4.84 -10.76 -3.22
C SER A 91 -4.06 -9.66 -2.50
N ILE A 92 -2.94 -9.19 -3.07
CA ILE A 92 -2.07 -8.18 -2.48
C ILE A 92 -2.30 -6.85 -3.21
N GLU A 93 -2.92 -5.87 -2.55
CA GLU A 93 -3.14 -4.53 -3.13
C GLU A 93 -1.80 -3.85 -3.42
N ILE A 94 -1.58 -3.39 -4.65
CA ILE A 94 -0.36 -2.68 -5.03
C ILE A 94 -0.60 -1.18 -4.95
N ASN A 95 0.24 -0.52 -4.16
CA ASN A 95 0.30 0.94 -4.06
C ASN A 95 1.63 1.44 -4.61
N ALA A 96 1.66 2.57 -5.32
CA ALA A 96 2.87 3.14 -5.89
C ALA A 96 2.95 4.65 -5.72
N MET A 97 4.18 5.19 -5.72
CA MET A 97 4.41 6.62 -5.79
C MET A 97 4.10 7.12 -7.20
N PHE A 98 3.45 8.27 -7.28
CA PHE A 98 3.09 8.94 -8.53
C PHE A 98 3.77 10.32 -8.58
N GLY A 99 5.02 10.35 -9.00
CA GLY A 99 5.82 11.57 -9.02
C GLY A 99 6.37 11.90 -10.41
N ILE A 100 7.07 10.97 -11.02
CA ILE A 100 7.63 11.10 -12.37
C ILE A 100 6.52 11.28 -13.40
N GLN A 101 5.42 10.60 -13.24
CA GLN A 101 4.23 10.61 -14.10
C GLN A 101 3.47 11.94 -14.09
N MET A 102 3.81 12.86 -13.18
CA MET A 102 3.19 14.20 -13.14
C MET A 102 3.45 15.05 -14.40
N ALA A 103 4.43 14.68 -15.23
CA ALA A 103 4.66 15.31 -16.52
C ALA A 103 3.54 15.01 -17.54
N ASP A 104 2.99 13.80 -17.53
CA ASP A 104 1.79 13.37 -18.27
C ASP A 104 0.96 12.44 -17.38
N PRO A 105 0.07 13.01 -16.55
CA PRO A 105 -0.66 12.24 -15.57
C PRO A 105 -1.61 11.19 -16.16
N ALA A 106 -2.19 11.43 -17.33
CA ALA A 106 -3.09 10.49 -17.97
C ALA A 106 -2.35 9.23 -18.42
N ALA A 107 -1.28 9.39 -19.21
CA ALA A 107 -0.42 8.28 -19.61
C ALA A 107 0.21 7.58 -18.41
N GLY A 108 0.54 8.32 -17.36
CA GLY A 108 1.06 7.78 -16.11
C GLY A 108 0.08 6.86 -15.40
N VAL A 109 -1.19 7.21 -15.33
CA VAL A 109 -2.23 6.36 -14.73
C VAL A 109 -2.40 5.07 -15.53
N GLU A 110 -2.47 5.16 -16.86
CA GLU A 110 -2.56 3.97 -17.72
C GLU A 110 -1.36 3.05 -17.54
N GLN A 111 -0.15 3.61 -17.45
CA GLN A 111 1.08 2.85 -17.23
C GLN A 111 1.04 2.12 -15.86
N MET A 112 0.63 2.81 -14.79
CA MET A 112 0.51 2.21 -13.46
C MET A 112 -0.58 1.13 -13.41
N ALA A 113 -1.72 1.37 -14.03
CA ALA A 113 -2.80 0.39 -14.13
C ALA A 113 -2.35 -0.87 -14.88
N ALA A 114 -1.58 -0.73 -15.97
CA ALA A 114 -1.02 -1.87 -16.71
C ALA A 114 -0.05 -2.72 -15.87
N LEU A 115 0.58 -2.16 -14.85
CA LEU A 115 1.41 -2.88 -13.89
C LEU A 115 0.59 -3.54 -12.77
N GLY A 116 -0.72 -3.29 -12.69
CA GLY A 116 -1.58 -3.80 -11.63
C GLY A 116 -1.59 -2.92 -10.37
N VAL A 117 -1.20 -1.65 -10.48
CA VAL A 117 -1.28 -0.70 -9.36
C VAL A 117 -2.74 -0.33 -9.13
N GLY A 118 -3.26 -0.65 -7.94
CA GLY A 118 -4.62 -0.32 -7.52
C GLY A 118 -4.76 1.06 -6.89
N ARG A 119 -3.66 1.63 -6.38
CA ARG A 119 -3.68 2.95 -5.75
C ARG A 119 -2.38 3.71 -6.00
N ILE A 120 -2.50 4.96 -6.41
CA ILE A 120 -1.38 5.88 -6.57
C ILE A 120 -1.32 6.89 -5.40
N MET A 121 -0.11 7.25 -4.98
CA MET A 121 0.15 8.26 -3.97
C MET A 121 0.87 9.44 -4.60
N VAL A 122 0.16 10.55 -4.74
CA VAL A 122 0.70 11.80 -5.30
C VAL A 122 1.23 12.67 -4.17
N PRO A 123 2.52 13.03 -4.15
CA PRO A 123 3.07 13.89 -3.12
C PRO A 123 2.43 15.29 -3.16
N ALA A 124 1.96 15.78 -2.00
CA ALA A 124 1.25 17.05 -1.87
C ALA A 124 2.07 18.27 -2.33
N PHE A 125 3.41 18.19 -2.34
CA PHE A 125 4.26 19.30 -2.77
C PHE A 125 4.07 19.68 -4.25
N PHE A 126 3.55 18.80 -5.10
CA PHE A 126 3.18 19.14 -6.49
C PHE A 126 2.06 20.19 -6.56
N PHE A 127 1.27 20.27 -5.52
CA PHE A 127 0.12 21.17 -5.40
C PHE A 127 0.37 22.28 -4.36
N ALA A 128 1.59 22.43 -3.86
CA ALA A 128 1.94 23.47 -2.89
C ALA A 128 2.16 24.84 -3.54
N GLY A 129 1.97 25.91 -2.76
CA GLY A 129 2.24 27.30 -3.18
C GLY A 129 1.15 27.92 -4.08
N PRO A 130 1.42 29.13 -4.64
CA PRO A 130 0.45 29.83 -5.48
C PRO A 130 -0.02 28.99 -6.68
N GLY A 131 -1.30 29.00 -6.97
CA GLY A 131 -1.92 28.20 -8.04
C GLY A 131 -1.99 26.69 -7.75
N GLY A 132 -1.74 26.27 -6.52
CA GLY A 132 -1.76 24.85 -6.15
C GLY A 132 -3.13 24.20 -6.31
N LEU A 133 -4.20 24.91 -5.98
CA LEU A 133 -5.57 24.41 -6.17
C LEU A 133 -5.93 24.26 -7.65
N ASP A 134 -5.48 25.19 -8.50
CA ASP A 134 -5.73 25.08 -9.94
C ASP A 134 -5.02 23.86 -10.51
N ARG A 135 -3.75 23.64 -10.14
CA ARG A 135 -3.00 22.42 -10.53
C ARG A 135 -3.65 21.13 -10.04
N LEU A 136 -4.19 21.14 -8.82
CA LEU A 136 -4.93 19.99 -8.30
C LEU A 136 -6.22 19.73 -9.08
N SER A 137 -6.95 20.80 -9.44
CA SER A 137 -8.17 20.69 -10.25
C SER A 137 -7.85 20.15 -11.64
N GLU A 138 -6.83 20.69 -12.32
CA GLU A 138 -6.38 20.20 -13.62
C GLU A 138 -5.93 18.72 -13.57
N PHE A 139 -5.23 18.34 -12.53
CA PHE A 139 -4.84 16.95 -12.30
C PHE A 139 -6.07 16.06 -12.14
N ALA A 140 -7.02 16.47 -11.29
CA ALA A 140 -8.25 15.71 -11.05
C ALA A 140 -9.07 15.54 -12.33
N GLU A 141 -9.23 16.60 -13.15
CA GLU A 141 -9.95 16.54 -14.42
C GLU A 141 -9.32 15.54 -15.40
N LYS A 142 -7.99 15.40 -15.40
CA LYS A 142 -7.26 14.48 -16.28
C LYS A 142 -7.28 13.03 -15.80
N VAL A 143 -7.27 12.82 -14.48
CA VAL A 143 -7.01 11.51 -13.88
C VAL A 143 -8.29 10.81 -13.41
N MET A 144 -9.23 11.53 -12.80
CA MET A 144 -10.44 10.91 -12.22
C MET A 144 -11.29 10.13 -13.23
N PRO A 145 -11.46 10.59 -14.50
CA PRO A 145 -12.20 9.81 -15.49
C PRO A 145 -11.59 8.44 -15.81
N LEU A 146 -10.27 8.29 -15.61
CA LEU A 146 -9.52 7.07 -15.89
C LEU A 146 -9.55 6.08 -14.72
N THR A 147 -9.96 6.54 -13.54
CA THR A 147 -9.96 5.72 -12.30
C THR A 147 -11.37 5.28 -11.87
N SER A 148 -12.40 5.70 -12.61
CA SER A 148 -13.80 5.36 -12.35
C SER A 148 -14.16 4.08 -13.11
N GLY A 149 -13.81 2.93 -12.53
CA GLY A 149 -14.12 1.60 -13.04
C GLY A 149 -14.50 0.66 -11.92
#